data_bd312a9c47832a36037b101e43111186
#
_entry.id   bd312a9c47832a36037b101e43111186
#
_cell.length_a   1.000
_cell.length_b   1.000
_cell.length_c   1.000
_cell.angle_alpha   90.00
_cell.angle_beta   90.00
_cell.angle_gamma   90.00
#
_symmetry.space_group_name_H-M   'P 1'
#
loop_
_entity.id
_entity.type
_entity.pdbx_description
1 polymer ?
#
loop_
_entity_poly.entity_id
_entity_poly.type
_entity_poly.pdbx_seq_one_letter_code
_entity_poly.pdbx_strand_id
1 'polypeptide(L)'
;MLLRITMSEDLIAPDIRVAKTLPSIFYTSKSIFEKLKPVFFGWQFALHKSELDGNNIVPLHHVEDATGEQIIIVKSDEVKCLSNICTHRGMKLVEQDCSKRSIQCKYHGRTFDLNGQMKNMPEFCLLYTSDAADDPTC
;
A
#
# COMPACT_ATOMS: atom_id res chain seq x y z
N MET A 1 -5.75 29.34 13.75
CA MET A 1 -5.29 30.46 12.90
C MET A 1 -4.71 29.82 11.62
N LEU A 2 -5.53 29.72 10.57
CA LEU A 2 -5.11 29.19 9.27
C LEU A 2 -4.15 30.19 8.63
N LEU A 3 -2.86 29.89 8.64
CA LEU A 3 -1.92 30.59 7.78
C LEU A 3 -2.28 30.24 6.32
N ARG A 4 -3.01 31.13 5.66
CA ARG A 4 -3.05 31.15 4.20
C ARG A 4 -1.61 31.34 3.72
N ILE A 5 -1.01 30.32 3.11
CA ILE A 5 0.09 30.55 2.19
C ILE A 5 -0.60 31.19 0.99
N THR A 6 -0.59 32.51 0.91
CA THR A 6 -0.85 33.20 -0.34
C THR A 6 0.35 32.84 -1.22
N MET A 7 0.17 31.79 -2.05
CA MET A 7 1.05 31.59 -3.18
C MET A 7 0.84 32.82 -4.05
N SER A 8 1.84 33.69 -4.13
CA SER A 8 1.82 34.79 -5.10
C SER A 8 1.69 34.12 -6.48
N GLU A 9 0.85 34.68 -7.33
CA GLU A 9 0.63 34.19 -8.72
C GLU A 9 1.95 34.09 -9.51
N ASP A 10 3.03 34.68 -8.99
CA ASP A 10 4.39 34.73 -9.57
C ASP A 10 5.23 33.44 -9.35
N LEU A 11 4.78 32.49 -8.54
CA LEU A 11 5.55 31.25 -8.26
C LEU A 11 5.50 30.24 -9.43
N ILE A 12 4.45 30.29 -10.24
CA ILE A 12 4.27 29.42 -11.40
C ILE A 12 4.15 30.30 -12.64
N ALA A 13 5.17 30.27 -13.49
CA ALA A 13 5.14 31.01 -14.74
C ALA A 13 4.07 30.43 -15.68
N PRO A 14 3.18 31.25 -16.28
CA PRO A 14 2.18 30.78 -17.25
C PRO A 14 2.82 30.16 -18.50
N ASP A 15 4.01 30.65 -18.87
CA ASP A 15 4.78 30.12 -20.01
C ASP A 15 5.83 29.13 -19.52
N ILE A 16 5.68 27.85 -19.89
CA ILE A 16 6.59 26.79 -19.52
C ILE A 16 8.03 27.01 -19.97
N ARG A 17 8.26 27.80 -21.03
CA ARG A 17 9.61 28.10 -21.57
C ARG A 17 10.44 28.92 -20.62
N VAL A 18 9.81 29.70 -19.73
CA VAL A 18 10.45 30.52 -18.72
C VAL A 18 10.16 30.07 -17.29
N ALA A 19 9.42 28.94 -17.13
CA ALA A 19 9.09 28.39 -15.85
C ALA A 19 10.37 27.94 -15.11
N LYS A 20 10.38 28.14 -13.80
CA LYS A 20 11.44 27.68 -12.89
C LYS A 20 10.84 26.69 -11.91
N THR A 21 11.68 25.84 -11.35
CA THR A 21 11.31 25.00 -10.21
C THR A 21 10.88 25.86 -9.02
N LEU A 22 10.08 25.26 -8.15
CA LEU A 22 9.71 25.92 -6.89
C LEU A 22 10.98 26.27 -6.08
N PRO A 23 10.95 27.33 -5.27
CA PRO A 23 12.05 27.67 -4.37
C PRO A 23 12.45 26.49 -3.48
N SER A 24 13.74 26.37 -3.16
CA SER A 24 14.31 25.25 -2.40
C SER A 24 13.60 24.99 -1.07
N ILE A 25 13.02 26.02 -0.45
CA ILE A 25 12.26 25.89 0.80
C ILE A 25 11.07 24.93 0.68
N PHE A 26 10.49 24.75 -0.49
CA PHE A 26 9.40 23.78 -0.71
C PHE A 26 9.87 22.34 -0.60
N TYR A 27 11.17 22.10 -0.82
CA TYR A 27 11.76 20.75 -0.76
C TYR A 27 12.47 20.46 0.57
N THR A 28 12.81 21.51 1.35
CA THR A 28 13.65 21.37 2.55
C THR A 28 12.93 21.71 3.85
N SER A 29 11.79 22.41 3.79
CA SER A 29 11.07 22.84 4.99
C SER A 29 10.13 21.78 5.53
N LYS A 30 10.41 21.32 6.75
CA LYS A 30 9.51 20.40 7.50
C LYS A 30 8.10 20.99 7.64
N SER A 31 7.97 22.31 7.89
CA SER A 31 6.67 22.98 8.04
C SER A 31 5.83 22.93 6.75
N ILE A 32 6.47 23.09 5.58
CA ILE A 32 5.79 22.97 4.29
C ILE A 32 5.41 21.51 4.04
N PHE A 33 6.31 20.56 4.31
CA PHE A 33 6.03 19.14 4.18
C PHE A 33 4.79 18.71 5.00
N GLU A 34 4.70 19.12 6.28
CA GLU A 34 3.53 18.81 7.12
C GLU A 34 2.21 19.39 6.54
N LYS A 35 2.26 20.54 5.89
CA LYS A 35 1.09 21.13 5.22
C LYS A 35 0.71 20.41 3.91
N LEU A 36 1.68 19.80 3.24
CA LEU A 36 1.45 19.06 2.00
C LEU A 36 0.98 17.61 2.26
N LYS A 37 1.22 17.05 3.46
CA LYS A 37 0.80 15.70 3.81
C LYS A 37 -0.65 15.36 3.41
N PRO A 38 -1.67 16.19 3.68
CA PRO A 38 -3.03 15.89 3.28
C PRO A 38 -3.23 15.70 1.77
N VAL A 39 -2.38 16.35 0.96
CA VAL A 39 -2.41 16.18 -0.50
C VAL A 39 -1.83 14.82 -0.90
N PHE A 40 -0.77 14.38 -0.21
CA PHE A 40 -0.16 13.06 -0.43
C PHE A 40 -1.04 11.91 0.05
N PHE A 41 -1.88 12.13 1.05
CA PHE A 41 -2.85 11.14 1.55
C PHE A 41 -4.21 11.16 0.82
N GLY A 42 -4.35 11.96 -0.23
CA GLY A 42 -5.50 11.95 -1.13
C GLY A 42 -5.43 10.79 -2.13
N TRP A 43 -6.05 10.96 -3.29
CA TRP A 43 -5.96 9.99 -4.38
C TRP A 43 -4.53 9.89 -4.89
N GLN A 44 -4.00 8.69 -4.88
CA GLN A 44 -2.65 8.37 -5.34
C GLN A 44 -2.70 7.41 -6.51
N PHE A 45 -1.70 7.52 -7.40
CA PHE A 45 -1.48 6.54 -8.44
C PHE A 45 -1.04 5.22 -7.79
N ALA A 46 -1.78 4.13 -8.04
CA ALA A 46 -1.44 2.80 -7.55
C ALA A 46 -0.58 2.06 -8.59
N LEU A 47 -1.14 1.81 -9.77
CA LEU A 47 -0.46 1.14 -10.87
C LEU A 47 -1.19 1.40 -12.21
N HIS A 48 -0.55 1.14 -13.33
CA HIS A 48 -1.22 1.13 -14.61
C HIS A 48 -1.94 -0.21 -14.83
N LYS A 49 -3.12 -0.17 -15.44
CA LYS A 49 -3.95 -1.38 -15.63
C LYS A 49 -3.22 -2.52 -16.34
N SER A 50 -2.29 -2.20 -17.26
CA SER A 50 -1.50 -3.21 -17.98
C SER A 50 -0.56 -4.02 -17.09
N GLU A 51 -0.21 -3.54 -15.89
CA GLU A 51 0.59 -4.30 -14.94
C GLU A 51 -0.16 -5.53 -14.39
N LEU A 52 -1.48 -5.51 -14.49
CA LEU A 52 -2.36 -6.64 -14.18
C LEU A 52 -2.61 -7.57 -15.39
N ASP A 53 -1.98 -7.31 -16.53
CA ASP A 53 -2.06 -8.17 -17.71
C ASP A 53 -0.98 -9.27 -17.59
N GLY A 54 -1.41 -10.49 -17.28
CA GLY A 54 -0.51 -11.63 -17.02
C GLY A 54 -0.25 -11.92 -15.54
N ASN A 55 -0.44 -10.93 -14.65
CA ASN A 55 -0.38 -11.12 -13.20
C ASN A 55 -1.69 -10.70 -12.57
N ASN A 56 -2.18 -11.48 -11.62
CA ASN A 56 -3.38 -11.09 -10.89
C ASN A 56 -3.10 -10.58 -9.47
N ILE A 57 -1.84 -10.53 -9.06
CA ILE A 57 -1.39 -9.97 -7.77
C ILE A 57 -0.11 -9.16 -8.01
N VAL A 58 -0.15 -7.88 -7.64
CA VAL A 58 0.97 -6.94 -7.80
C VAL A 58 1.22 -6.19 -6.49
N PRO A 59 2.37 -6.36 -5.83
CA PRO A 59 2.74 -5.57 -4.65
C PRO A 59 3.14 -4.14 -5.04
N LEU A 60 2.66 -3.17 -4.26
CA LEU A 60 2.95 -1.74 -4.48
C LEU A 60 4.21 -1.31 -3.72
N HIS A 61 5.38 -1.61 -4.26
CA HIS A 61 6.66 -1.28 -3.63
C HIS A 61 6.85 0.22 -3.40
N HIS A 62 6.44 1.07 -4.36
CA HIS A 62 6.54 2.52 -4.23
C HIS A 62 5.70 3.09 -3.08
N VAL A 63 4.58 2.44 -2.75
CA VAL A 63 3.77 2.82 -1.58
C VAL A 63 4.46 2.40 -0.30
N GLU A 64 5.01 1.18 -0.26
CA GLU A 64 5.80 0.67 0.87
C GLU A 64 7.01 1.58 1.16
N ASP A 65 7.76 1.95 0.12
CA ASP A 65 8.93 2.83 0.25
C ASP A 65 8.57 4.24 0.75
N ALA A 66 7.41 4.77 0.34
CA ALA A 66 6.98 6.10 0.69
C ALA A 66 6.28 6.21 2.06
N THR A 67 5.56 5.16 2.48
CA THR A 67 4.65 5.20 3.64
C THR A 67 4.96 4.15 4.71
N GLY A 68 5.69 3.10 4.37
CA GLY A 68 5.87 1.90 5.19
C GLY A 68 4.70 0.91 5.10
N GLU A 69 3.64 1.24 4.36
CA GLU A 69 2.45 0.39 4.23
C GLU A 69 2.64 -0.68 3.16
N GLN A 70 2.51 -1.94 3.55
CA GLN A 70 2.62 -3.08 2.64
C GLN A 70 1.27 -3.40 2.03
N ILE A 71 1.12 -3.08 0.76
CA ILE A 71 -0.14 -3.19 0.01
C ILE A 71 0.06 -4.03 -1.25
N ILE A 72 -0.96 -4.81 -1.61
CA ILE A 72 -1.06 -5.52 -2.90
C ILE A 72 -2.32 -5.11 -3.64
N ILE A 73 -2.23 -5.04 -4.95
CA ILE A 73 -3.40 -4.99 -5.83
C ILE A 73 -3.68 -6.41 -6.31
N VAL A 74 -4.92 -6.83 -6.16
CA VAL A 74 -5.39 -8.16 -6.56
C VAL A 74 -6.51 -8.01 -7.59
N LYS A 75 -6.37 -8.69 -8.71
CA LYS A 75 -7.38 -8.78 -9.77
C LYS A 75 -8.04 -10.16 -9.73
N SER A 76 -9.31 -10.20 -9.39
CA SER A 76 -10.18 -11.35 -9.54
C SER A 76 -11.37 -10.95 -10.42
N ASP A 77 -12.60 -11.06 -9.96
CA ASP A 77 -13.76 -10.50 -10.62
C ASP A 77 -13.73 -8.97 -10.60
N GLU A 78 -13.15 -8.42 -9.53
CA GLU A 78 -12.90 -6.99 -9.33
C GLU A 78 -11.42 -6.76 -8.99
N VAL A 79 -10.97 -5.51 -9.14
CA VAL A 79 -9.67 -5.07 -8.66
C VAL A 79 -9.81 -4.60 -7.21
N LYS A 80 -9.02 -5.18 -6.32
CA LYS A 80 -9.02 -4.89 -4.89
C LYS A 80 -7.64 -4.48 -4.40
N CYS A 81 -7.63 -3.61 -3.41
CA CYS A 81 -6.44 -3.22 -2.67
C CYS A 81 -6.49 -3.92 -1.32
N LEU A 82 -5.49 -4.75 -1.04
CA LEU A 82 -5.43 -5.55 0.19
C LEU A 82 -4.11 -5.29 0.93
N SER A 83 -4.13 -5.48 2.25
CA SER A 83 -2.89 -5.50 3.03
C SER A 83 -2.04 -6.71 2.64
N ASN A 84 -0.75 -6.49 2.44
CA ASN A 84 0.24 -7.53 2.11
C ASN A 84 0.85 -8.19 3.36
N ILE A 85 0.16 -8.12 4.48
CA ILE A 85 0.65 -8.59 5.77
C ILE A 85 -0.22 -9.75 6.26
N CYS A 86 0.42 -10.84 6.65
CA CYS A 86 -0.27 -11.97 7.28
C CYS A 86 -0.81 -11.55 8.66
N THR A 87 -2.11 -11.79 8.86
CA THR A 87 -2.80 -11.46 10.13
C THR A 87 -2.35 -12.30 11.33
N HIS A 88 -1.42 -13.27 11.13
CA HIS A 88 -0.87 -14.08 12.22
C HIS A 88 0.30 -13.36 12.92
N ARG A 89 1.43 -13.20 12.23
CA ARG A 89 2.68 -12.63 12.80
C ARG A 89 3.33 -11.59 11.87
N GLY A 90 2.55 -10.87 11.11
CA GLY A 90 3.03 -9.75 10.30
C GLY A 90 3.95 -10.11 9.13
N MET A 91 4.00 -11.40 8.71
CA MET A 91 4.82 -11.82 7.59
C MET A 91 4.29 -11.23 6.28
N LYS A 92 5.16 -10.66 5.45
CA LYS A 92 4.83 -10.22 4.09
C LYS A 92 4.39 -11.41 3.25
N LEU A 93 3.24 -11.29 2.58
CA LEU A 93 2.60 -12.39 1.87
C LEU A 93 3.11 -12.56 0.44
N VAL A 94 3.30 -11.45 -0.27
CA VAL A 94 3.70 -11.41 -1.69
C VAL A 94 4.84 -10.43 -1.86
N GLU A 95 5.95 -10.89 -2.44
CA GLU A 95 7.15 -10.09 -2.64
C GLU A 95 7.31 -9.58 -4.08
N GLN A 96 6.71 -10.30 -5.03
CA GLN A 96 6.83 -10.01 -6.48
C GLN A 96 5.50 -10.27 -7.17
N ASP A 97 5.33 -9.65 -8.33
CA ASP A 97 4.19 -9.88 -9.21
C ASP A 97 4.00 -11.36 -9.49
N CYS A 98 2.77 -11.83 -9.39
CA CYS A 98 2.48 -13.24 -9.60
C CYS A 98 1.02 -13.47 -10.01
N SER A 99 0.76 -14.67 -10.55
CA SER A 99 -0.58 -15.18 -10.82
C SER A 99 -0.87 -16.39 -9.93
N LYS A 100 -1.84 -16.23 -9.01
CA LYS A 100 -2.24 -17.28 -8.07
C LYS A 100 -3.75 -17.31 -7.88
N ARG A 101 -4.26 -18.46 -7.46
CA ARG A 101 -5.67 -18.63 -7.06
C ARG A 101 -5.94 -18.32 -5.59
N SER A 102 -4.88 -18.29 -4.78
CA SER A 102 -4.90 -17.97 -3.35
C SER A 102 -3.54 -17.49 -2.90
N ILE A 103 -3.50 -16.75 -1.81
CA ILE A 103 -2.29 -16.21 -1.21
C ILE A 103 -1.96 -17.03 0.03
N GLN A 104 -0.80 -17.67 0.05
CA GLN A 104 -0.36 -18.48 1.18
C GLN A 104 0.83 -17.83 1.87
N CYS A 105 0.74 -17.67 3.18
CA CYS A 105 1.83 -17.23 4.03
C CYS A 105 2.93 -18.29 4.07
N LYS A 106 4.15 -17.89 3.76
CA LYS A 106 5.32 -18.80 3.73
C LYS A 106 5.75 -19.26 5.14
N TYR A 107 5.28 -18.56 6.20
CA TYR A 107 5.71 -18.84 7.56
C TYR A 107 4.97 -20.03 8.17
N HIS A 108 3.63 -19.99 8.26
CA HIS A 108 2.84 -21.06 8.89
C HIS A 108 1.71 -21.59 7.99
N GLY A 109 1.77 -21.31 6.69
CA GLY A 109 0.82 -21.86 5.73
C GLY A 109 -0.59 -21.25 5.74
N ARG A 110 -0.85 -20.18 6.53
CA ARG A 110 -2.15 -19.51 6.51
C ARG A 110 -2.48 -19.07 5.09
N THR A 111 -3.67 -19.44 4.61
CA THR A 111 -4.09 -19.22 3.23
C THR A 111 -5.28 -18.27 3.17
N PHE A 112 -5.21 -17.31 2.25
CA PHE A 112 -6.25 -16.33 1.97
C PHE A 112 -6.73 -16.49 0.53
N ASP A 113 -8.02 -16.23 0.29
CA ASP A 113 -8.50 -16.07 -1.09
C ASP A 113 -8.11 -14.71 -1.67
N LEU A 114 -8.48 -14.48 -2.94
CA LEU A 114 -8.20 -13.23 -3.64
C LEU A 114 -9.08 -12.06 -3.17
N ASN A 115 -10.02 -12.30 -2.27
CA ASN A 115 -10.79 -11.27 -1.59
C ASN A 115 -10.20 -10.88 -0.23
N GLY A 116 -9.10 -11.51 0.17
CA GLY A 116 -8.44 -11.29 1.46
C GLY A 116 -9.06 -12.09 2.62
N GLN A 117 -10.03 -12.97 2.35
CA GLN A 117 -10.63 -13.81 3.38
C GLN A 117 -9.74 -15.01 3.68
N MET A 118 -9.51 -15.27 4.95
CA MET A 118 -8.79 -16.45 5.40
C MET A 118 -9.60 -17.71 5.10
N LYS A 119 -8.95 -18.71 4.49
CA LYS A 119 -9.55 -19.99 4.10
C LYS A 119 -9.02 -21.14 4.91
N ASN A 120 -7.76 -21.13 5.29
CA ASN A 120 -7.13 -22.25 5.98
C ASN A 120 -5.97 -21.81 6.88
N MET A 121 -5.83 -22.51 8.00
CA MET A 121 -4.74 -22.37 8.98
C MET A 121 -4.24 -23.77 9.37
N PRO A 122 -3.28 -24.36 8.65
CA PRO A 122 -2.90 -25.77 8.85
C PRO A 122 -2.36 -26.09 10.25
N GLU A 123 -1.75 -25.11 10.91
CA GLU A 123 -1.07 -25.29 12.21
C GLU A 123 -1.94 -24.89 13.43
N PHE A 124 -3.23 -24.57 13.19
CA PHE A 124 -4.14 -24.15 14.25
C PHE A 124 -5.26 -25.15 14.45
N CYS A 125 -5.56 -25.45 15.72
CA CYS A 125 -6.69 -26.27 16.10
C CYS A 125 -8.01 -25.63 15.65
N LEU A 126 -8.92 -26.44 15.15
CA LEU A 126 -10.25 -26.03 14.64
C LEU A 126 -11.14 -25.33 15.70
N LEU A 127 -10.76 -25.39 16.98
CA LEU A 127 -11.51 -24.82 18.10
C LEU A 127 -11.20 -23.35 18.36
N TYR A 128 -10.16 -22.80 17.73
CA TYR A 128 -9.70 -21.43 18.01
C TYR A 128 -9.93 -20.49 16.83
N THR A 129 -10.45 -19.34 17.14
CA THR A 129 -10.56 -18.18 16.27
C THR A 129 -9.20 -17.48 16.09
N SER A 130 -9.17 -16.29 15.53
CA SER A 130 -7.97 -15.54 15.14
C SER A 130 -6.87 -15.36 16.20
N ASP A 131 -7.17 -15.58 17.46
CA ASP A 131 -6.25 -15.30 18.60
C ASP A 131 -5.48 -16.54 19.10
N ALA A 132 -5.62 -17.67 18.44
CA ALA A 132 -4.95 -18.93 18.83
C ALA A 132 -3.43 -18.94 18.58
N ALA A 133 -2.84 -17.83 18.13
CA ALA A 133 -1.42 -17.74 17.79
C ALA A 133 -0.48 -18.00 18.98
N ASP A 134 -0.95 -17.81 20.20
CA ASP A 134 -0.18 -17.92 21.44
C ASP A 134 -0.58 -19.09 22.33
N ASP A 135 -1.46 -20.00 21.84
CA ASP A 135 -1.88 -21.14 22.62
C ASP A 135 -0.86 -22.31 22.52
N PRO A 136 -0.18 -22.66 23.64
CA PRO A 136 0.82 -23.72 23.65
C PRO A 136 0.22 -25.14 23.60
N THR A 137 -1.10 -25.28 23.59
CA THR A 137 -1.80 -26.57 23.65
C THR A 137 -2.30 -27.10 22.29
N CYS A 138 -2.08 -26.33 21.22
CA CYS A 138 -2.40 -26.75 19.84
C CYS A 138 -1.23 -27.34 19.10
#